data_687827b6e56250dcac2f7a7fc5f472cc
#
_entry.id   687827b6e56250dcac2f7a7fc5f472cc
#
_cell.length_a   1.000
_cell.length_b   1.000
_cell.length_c   1.000
_cell.angle_alpha   90.00
_cell.angle_beta   90.00
_cell.angle_gamma   90.00
#
_symmetry.space_group_name_H-M   'P 1'
#
loop_
_entity.id
_entity.type
_entity.pdbx_description
1 polymer ?
#
loop_
_entity_poly.entity_id
_entity_poly.type
_entity_poly.pdbx_seq_one_letter_code
_entity_poly.pdbx_strand_id
1 'polypeptide(L)'
;MPKTFFFSCLFLIFLGCATIDEREVVQTLPASPNPQAQSPQLVGVTSQGDSSVRVLKRKVAIARFTNETKYGAGLFTDKNYDRIGKQASDMLAAELTKSGKFIVLERTDLNKIEAESALLGMTPEEFKNNLVGVDALILGSVVEYGRKDTGDVELFSRSRKQEAHAKVNIRLVDPRAGHVFFSEDGGGEASLDSQTILGLGDRATFDSTLNDKALSAAIANLLDKILNKLSDKPWTSGILSIEGEQVLISGGERQGLKVGDHLKVLVPGKVIKSPQTGFNVQLPHSQVGALEVVAFFGDSETNEGSICKVIEGVIPTTDHIIQF
;
A
#
# COMPACT_ATOMS: atom_id res chain seq x y z
N MET A 1 67.27 60.64 -18.87
CA MET A 1 68.60 59.99 -18.86
C MET A 1 68.56 58.84 -17.85
N PRO A 2 69.28 57.82 -18.16
CA PRO A 2 68.90 56.58 -18.94
C PRO A 2 68.98 55.35 -18.01
N LYS A 3 68.57 54.18 -18.36
CA LYS A 3 69.20 53.12 -19.08
C LYS A 3 68.35 51.85 -19.03
N THR A 4 68.04 51.42 -20.17
CA THR A 4 67.73 50.07 -20.62
C THR A 4 68.52 48.97 -19.95
N PHE A 5 67.84 47.80 -19.66
CA PHE A 5 68.48 46.48 -19.79
C PHE A 5 67.50 45.47 -20.33
N PHE A 6 67.74 45.07 -21.54
CA PHE A 6 67.18 43.95 -22.27
C PHE A 6 67.77 42.65 -21.73
N PHE A 7 66.95 41.67 -21.39
CA PHE A 7 67.44 40.31 -21.31
C PHE A 7 66.49 39.37 -22.02
N SER A 8 66.85 39.07 -23.23
CA SER A 8 66.25 38.03 -24.07
C SER A 8 66.71 36.68 -23.56
N CYS A 9 65.69 35.82 -23.20
CA CYS A 9 66.03 34.43 -23.00
C CYS A 9 65.09 33.59 -23.89
N LEU A 10 65.68 33.19 -24.98
CA LEU A 10 65.23 32.28 -26.00
C LEU A 10 65.07 30.86 -25.37
N PHE A 11 63.94 30.32 -25.24
CA PHE A 11 63.80 28.91 -24.82
C PHE A 11 63.13 28.10 -25.95
N LEU A 12 64.05 27.23 -26.50
CA LEU A 12 63.66 26.27 -27.54
C LEU A 12 62.54 25.32 -27.11
N ILE A 13 61.56 25.24 -27.94
CA ILE A 13 60.50 24.23 -27.85
C ILE A 13 61.04 22.96 -28.53
N PHE A 14 61.27 21.91 -27.74
CA PHE A 14 61.41 20.54 -28.24
C PHE A 14 60.03 19.91 -28.36
N LEU A 15 59.59 19.70 -29.58
CA LEU A 15 58.48 18.78 -29.87
C LEU A 15 59.00 17.35 -29.74
N GLY A 16 58.59 16.68 -28.64
CA GLY A 16 58.70 15.25 -28.49
C GLY A 16 57.34 14.61 -28.69
N CYS A 17 57.09 13.99 -29.84
CA CYS A 17 56.02 13.04 -30.00
C CYS A 17 56.31 11.81 -29.14
N ALA A 18 55.57 11.64 -28.06
CA ALA A 18 55.49 10.38 -27.32
C ALA A 18 54.22 9.68 -27.76
N THR A 19 54.35 8.61 -28.51
CA THR A 19 53.29 7.63 -28.77
C THR A 19 53.05 6.88 -27.48
N ILE A 20 51.83 7.03 -26.92
CA ILE A 20 51.39 6.26 -25.77
C ILE A 20 50.94 4.91 -26.32
N ASP A 21 51.70 3.87 -26.04
CA ASP A 21 51.33 2.46 -26.25
C ASP A 21 50.44 2.05 -25.06
N GLU A 22 49.15 2.00 -25.29
CA GLU A 22 48.20 1.46 -24.35
C GLU A 22 48.36 -0.06 -24.25
N ARG A 23 49.18 -0.51 -23.31
CA ARG A 23 49.15 -1.91 -22.87
C ARG A 23 48.25 -1.99 -21.64
N GLU A 24 47.05 -2.46 -21.89
CA GLU A 24 46.14 -2.93 -20.87
C GLU A 24 46.79 -4.11 -20.11
N VAL A 25 47.26 -3.85 -18.91
CA VAL A 25 47.77 -4.89 -18.01
C VAL A 25 46.58 -5.50 -17.30
N VAL A 26 46.03 -6.54 -17.92
CA VAL A 26 45.08 -7.44 -17.23
C VAL A 26 45.85 -8.24 -16.20
N GLN A 27 45.78 -7.86 -14.94
CA GLN A 27 46.25 -8.71 -13.84
C GLN A 27 45.29 -9.86 -13.68
N THR A 28 45.62 -11.02 -14.21
CA THR A 28 44.98 -12.29 -13.90
C THR A 28 45.35 -12.71 -12.47
N LEU A 29 44.41 -12.64 -11.56
CA LEU A 29 44.48 -13.30 -10.26
C LEU A 29 44.59 -14.82 -10.46
N PRO A 30 45.44 -15.54 -9.67
CA PRO A 30 45.56 -16.97 -9.81
C PRO A 30 44.21 -17.65 -9.43
N ALA A 31 43.76 -18.52 -10.32
CA ALA A 31 42.58 -19.34 -10.12
C ALA A 31 42.75 -20.24 -8.91
N SER A 32 41.85 -20.10 -7.94
CA SER A 32 41.68 -21.05 -6.83
C SER A 32 41.27 -22.40 -7.40
N PRO A 33 41.74 -23.55 -6.89
CA PRO A 33 41.35 -24.85 -7.43
C PRO A 33 39.85 -25.10 -7.18
N ASN A 34 39.17 -25.30 -8.28
CA ASN A 34 37.75 -25.66 -8.36
C ASN A 34 37.48 -26.99 -7.67
N PRO A 35 36.67 -27.07 -6.60
CA PRO A 35 36.07 -28.32 -6.20
C PRO A 35 34.98 -28.64 -7.23
N GLN A 36 35.09 -29.77 -7.89
CA GLN A 36 34.10 -30.30 -8.83
C GLN A 36 32.69 -30.20 -8.23
N ALA A 37 31.94 -29.22 -8.66
CA ALA A 37 30.52 -29.18 -8.44
C ALA A 37 29.89 -30.26 -9.31
N GLN A 38 29.53 -31.37 -8.69
CA GLN A 38 28.60 -32.34 -9.25
C GLN A 38 27.29 -31.60 -9.53
N SER A 39 26.92 -31.53 -10.79
CA SER A 39 25.61 -31.02 -11.22
C SER A 39 24.53 -31.80 -10.48
N PRO A 40 23.61 -31.14 -9.76
CA PRO A 40 22.43 -31.81 -9.25
C PRO A 40 21.62 -32.27 -10.48
N GLN A 41 21.42 -33.56 -10.62
CA GLN A 41 20.42 -34.11 -11.52
C GLN A 41 19.09 -33.44 -11.14
N LEU A 42 18.48 -32.77 -12.11
CA LEU A 42 17.09 -32.34 -12.06
C LEU A 42 16.23 -33.60 -11.89
N VAL A 43 16.01 -34.01 -10.65
CA VAL A 43 14.87 -34.85 -10.33
C VAL A 43 13.67 -34.00 -10.67
N GLY A 44 12.89 -34.43 -11.65
CA GLY A 44 11.65 -33.79 -12.05
C GLY A 44 10.76 -33.62 -10.81
N VAL A 45 10.79 -32.43 -10.23
CA VAL A 45 9.77 -31.97 -9.34
C VAL A 45 8.56 -31.76 -10.21
N THR A 46 7.71 -32.80 -10.27
CA THR A 46 6.31 -32.59 -10.62
C THR A 46 5.86 -31.39 -9.81
N SER A 47 5.49 -30.33 -10.49
CA SER A 47 4.86 -29.15 -9.89
C SER A 47 3.61 -29.60 -9.13
N GLN A 48 3.82 -30.00 -7.87
CA GLN A 48 2.76 -29.94 -6.88
C GLN A 48 2.38 -28.47 -6.84
N GLY A 49 1.13 -28.19 -7.19
CA GLY A 49 0.60 -26.86 -7.31
C GLY A 49 1.00 -26.04 -6.09
N ASP A 50 1.64 -24.94 -6.36
CA ASP A 50 1.93 -23.90 -5.40
C ASP A 50 0.60 -23.48 -4.78
N SER A 51 0.29 -24.05 -3.62
CA SER A 51 -0.84 -23.65 -2.79
C SER A 51 -0.46 -22.36 -2.05
N SER A 52 -0.02 -21.36 -2.79
CA SER A 52 -0.06 -20.00 -2.32
C SER A 52 -1.53 -19.71 -1.99
N VAL A 53 -1.84 -19.61 -0.71
CA VAL A 53 -3.19 -19.28 -0.25
C VAL A 53 -3.61 -18.02 -0.98
N ARG A 54 -4.50 -18.18 -1.97
CA ARG A 54 -5.00 -17.07 -2.76
C ARG A 54 -5.81 -16.15 -1.86
N VAL A 55 -5.38 -14.91 -1.76
CA VAL A 55 -6.05 -13.89 -0.96
C VAL A 55 -7.00 -13.11 -1.88
N LEU A 56 -8.28 -13.14 -1.55
CA LEU A 56 -9.28 -12.34 -2.25
C LEU A 56 -9.22 -10.88 -1.78
N LYS A 57 -9.52 -9.94 -2.69
CA LYS A 57 -9.53 -8.50 -2.37
C LYS A 57 -10.50 -8.18 -1.24
N ARG A 58 -10.04 -7.31 -0.33
CA ARG A 58 -10.83 -6.81 0.79
C ARG A 58 -11.39 -5.44 0.48
N LYS A 59 -12.64 -5.21 0.91
CA LYS A 59 -13.29 -3.91 0.82
C LYS A 59 -12.91 -3.09 2.04
N VAL A 60 -12.23 -1.99 1.84
CA VAL A 60 -11.81 -1.09 2.93
C VAL A 60 -12.25 0.33 2.65
N ALA A 61 -12.47 1.10 3.70
CA ALA A 61 -12.71 2.53 3.56
C ALA A 61 -11.81 3.31 4.51
N ILE A 62 -11.27 4.42 4.02
CA ILE A 62 -10.53 5.35 4.84
C ILE A 62 -11.53 6.30 5.47
N ALA A 63 -11.57 6.34 6.81
CA ALA A 63 -12.48 7.21 7.55
C ALA A 63 -11.75 8.51 7.93
N ARG A 64 -11.32 8.64 9.18
CA ARG A 64 -10.62 9.84 9.64
C ARG A 64 -9.10 9.65 9.55
N PHE A 65 -8.40 10.66 9.03
CA PHE A 65 -6.96 10.80 9.08
C PHE A 65 -6.60 12.18 9.61
N THR A 66 -5.73 12.26 10.62
CA THR A 66 -5.41 13.51 11.33
C THR A 66 -3.90 13.72 11.41
N ASN A 67 -3.49 14.98 11.43
CA ASN A 67 -2.12 15.37 11.77
C ASN A 67 -2.04 15.69 13.27
N GLU A 68 -1.32 14.88 14.03
CA GLU A 68 -1.09 15.08 15.46
C GLU A 68 0.27 15.74 15.75
N THR A 69 1.02 16.08 14.69
CA THR A 69 2.31 16.74 14.81
C THR A 69 2.16 18.26 14.98
N LYS A 70 3.20 18.90 15.46
CA LYS A 70 3.29 20.37 15.48
C LYS A 70 3.65 20.96 14.11
N TYR A 71 3.98 20.13 13.14
CA TYR A 71 4.39 20.58 11.81
C TYR A 71 3.17 21.11 11.03
N GLY A 72 3.31 22.30 10.48
CA GLY A 72 2.22 22.97 9.78
C GLY A 72 1.18 23.65 10.70
N ALA A 73 1.31 23.55 12.02
CA ALA A 73 0.48 24.28 12.97
C ALA A 73 0.95 25.74 13.06
N GLY A 74 0.48 26.57 12.13
CA GLY A 74 0.72 28.03 12.15
C GLY A 74 -0.35 28.77 12.94
N LEU A 75 -0.01 29.99 13.42
CA LEU A 75 -0.91 30.86 14.20
C LEU A 75 -2.21 31.23 13.45
N PHE A 76 -2.27 31.02 12.15
CA PHE A 76 -3.38 31.41 11.26
C PHE A 76 -4.02 30.23 10.53
N THR A 77 -3.69 28.99 10.88
CA THR A 77 -4.33 27.81 10.28
C THR A 77 -5.67 27.58 10.94
N ASP A 78 -6.71 27.59 10.13
CA ASP A 78 -8.05 27.17 10.53
C ASP A 78 -7.95 25.74 11.10
N LYS A 79 -8.46 25.53 12.32
CA LYS A 79 -8.41 24.24 13.02
C LYS A 79 -9.09 23.11 12.24
N ASN A 80 -9.86 23.44 11.20
CA ASN A 80 -10.57 22.53 10.33
C ASN A 80 -9.78 22.15 9.05
N TYR A 81 -8.60 22.73 8.81
CA TYR A 81 -7.84 22.50 7.59
C TYR A 81 -6.56 21.71 7.84
N ASP A 82 -6.73 20.42 8.02
CA ASP A 82 -5.62 19.46 8.18
C ASP A 82 -5.08 18.99 6.83
N ARG A 83 -4.14 19.77 6.27
CA ARG A 83 -3.52 19.45 4.97
C ARG A 83 -2.71 18.16 5.00
N ILE A 84 -1.96 17.91 6.09
CA ILE A 84 -1.06 16.75 6.19
C ILE A 84 -1.88 15.48 6.38
N GLY A 85 -2.90 15.52 7.25
CA GLY A 85 -3.80 14.39 7.43
C GLY A 85 -4.54 14.05 6.14
N LYS A 86 -5.05 15.07 5.41
CA LYS A 86 -5.68 14.84 4.11
C LYS A 86 -4.70 14.25 3.10
N GLN A 87 -3.50 14.81 2.98
CA GLN A 87 -2.46 14.30 2.08
C GLN A 87 -2.10 12.84 2.38
N ALA A 88 -1.93 12.51 3.66
CA ALA A 88 -1.65 11.13 4.08
C ALA A 88 -2.79 10.17 3.74
N SER A 89 -4.05 10.61 3.91
CA SER A 89 -5.24 9.85 3.50
C SER A 89 -5.25 9.58 2.00
N ASP A 90 -5.03 10.62 1.19
CA ASP A 90 -5.02 10.52 -0.28
C ASP A 90 -3.88 9.60 -0.77
N MET A 91 -2.69 9.71 -0.16
CA MET A 91 -1.56 8.83 -0.45
C MET A 91 -1.85 7.38 -0.08
N LEU A 92 -2.45 7.13 1.09
CA LEU A 92 -2.85 5.79 1.51
C LEU A 92 -3.88 5.19 0.56
N ALA A 93 -4.90 5.95 0.14
CA ALA A 93 -5.89 5.52 -0.82
C ALA A 93 -5.24 5.11 -2.16
N ALA A 94 -4.30 5.93 -2.64
CA ALA A 94 -3.57 5.66 -3.88
C ALA A 94 -2.72 4.39 -3.78
N GLU A 95 -1.98 4.19 -2.70
CA GLU A 95 -1.13 3.02 -2.51
C GLU A 95 -1.95 1.72 -2.31
N LEU A 96 -3.04 1.76 -1.53
CA LEU A 96 -3.96 0.64 -1.39
C LEU A 96 -4.56 0.24 -2.74
N THR A 97 -4.99 1.22 -3.54
CA THR A 97 -5.56 0.98 -4.88
C THR A 97 -4.51 0.40 -5.84
N LYS A 98 -3.30 0.99 -5.89
CA LYS A 98 -2.20 0.48 -6.73
C LYS A 98 -1.78 -0.94 -6.39
N SER A 99 -1.87 -1.33 -5.11
CA SER A 99 -1.52 -2.68 -4.69
C SER A 99 -2.38 -3.76 -5.37
N GLY A 100 -3.57 -3.39 -5.87
CA GLY A 100 -4.53 -4.31 -6.47
C GLY A 100 -5.12 -5.35 -5.51
N LYS A 101 -4.80 -5.25 -4.22
CA LYS A 101 -5.21 -6.20 -3.15
C LYS A 101 -6.45 -5.74 -2.38
N PHE A 102 -6.88 -4.49 -2.61
CA PHE A 102 -8.00 -3.85 -1.92
C PHE A 102 -8.98 -3.24 -2.91
N ILE A 103 -10.23 -3.19 -2.49
CA ILE A 103 -11.27 -2.33 -3.06
C ILE A 103 -11.43 -1.18 -2.08
N VAL A 104 -10.96 0.00 -2.47
CA VAL A 104 -10.98 1.19 -1.61
C VAL A 104 -12.25 1.97 -1.88
N LEU A 105 -13.06 2.15 -0.84
CA LEU A 105 -14.33 2.88 -0.92
C LEU A 105 -14.17 4.25 -0.25
N GLU A 106 -14.62 5.30 -0.95
CA GLU A 106 -14.60 6.66 -0.41
C GLU A 106 -15.65 6.82 0.68
N ARG A 107 -15.24 7.33 1.84
CA ARG A 107 -16.13 7.63 2.99
C ARG A 107 -15.94 9.05 3.53
N THR A 108 -14.83 9.68 3.21
CA THR A 108 -14.48 11.02 3.72
C THR A 108 -15.33 12.10 3.07
N ASP A 109 -15.57 11.97 1.76
CA ASP A 109 -16.33 12.95 0.96
C ASP A 109 -17.75 12.46 0.61
N LEU A 110 -18.36 11.59 1.43
CA LEU A 110 -19.69 11.03 1.16
C LEU A 110 -20.77 12.09 0.87
N ASN A 111 -20.74 13.22 1.59
CA ASN A 111 -21.72 14.29 1.36
C ASN A 111 -21.62 14.89 -0.05
N LYS A 112 -20.43 14.94 -0.63
CA LYS A 112 -20.24 15.40 -2.01
C LYS A 112 -20.76 14.37 -3.00
N ILE A 113 -20.48 13.09 -2.74
CA ILE A 113 -20.95 11.97 -3.57
C ILE A 113 -22.46 11.89 -3.51
N GLU A 114 -23.08 12.06 -2.32
CA GLU A 114 -24.53 12.11 -2.15
C GLU A 114 -25.15 13.26 -2.94
N ALA A 115 -24.54 14.46 -2.89
CA ALA A 115 -25.01 15.60 -3.66
C ALA A 115 -24.95 15.35 -5.17
N GLU A 116 -23.88 14.73 -5.66
CA GLU A 116 -23.74 14.35 -7.08
C GLU A 116 -24.76 13.28 -7.48
N SER A 117 -24.99 12.28 -6.62
CA SER A 117 -26.00 11.23 -6.84
C SER A 117 -27.42 11.82 -6.90
N ALA A 118 -27.71 12.85 -6.10
CA ALA A 118 -28.97 13.55 -6.14
C ALA A 118 -29.23 14.28 -7.49
N LEU A 119 -28.15 14.81 -8.13
CA LEU A 119 -28.23 15.37 -9.49
C LEU A 119 -28.58 14.31 -10.54
N LEU A 120 -28.23 13.04 -10.28
CA LEU A 120 -28.58 11.89 -11.10
C LEU A 120 -29.98 11.33 -10.79
N GLY A 121 -30.73 11.99 -9.87
CA GLY A 121 -32.11 11.63 -9.50
C GLY A 121 -32.24 10.58 -8.39
N MET A 122 -31.15 10.26 -7.69
CA MET A 122 -31.15 9.31 -6.57
C MET A 122 -31.60 10.00 -5.28
N THR A 123 -32.51 9.35 -4.54
CA THR A 123 -32.93 9.83 -3.21
C THR A 123 -31.86 9.53 -2.15
N PRO A 124 -31.84 10.28 -1.02
CA PRO A 124 -30.92 9.98 0.08
C PRO A 124 -31.04 8.57 0.66
N GLU A 125 -32.26 8.01 0.68
CA GLU A 125 -32.52 6.64 1.10
C GLU A 125 -31.93 5.62 0.12
N GLU A 126 -32.13 5.82 -1.17
CA GLU A 126 -31.54 4.98 -2.22
C GLU A 126 -30.00 5.05 -2.19
N PHE A 127 -29.44 6.25 -2.02
CA PHE A 127 -28.01 6.43 -1.88
C PHE A 127 -27.45 5.63 -0.70
N LYS A 128 -28.05 5.74 0.49
CA LYS A 128 -27.64 4.99 1.70
C LYS A 128 -27.77 3.48 1.51
N ASN A 129 -28.85 3.02 0.88
CA ASN A 129 -29.07 1.60 0.64
C ASN A 129 -28.09 1.01 -0.38
N ASN A 130 -27.59 1.83 -1.31
CA ASN A 130 -26.62 1.44 -2.32
C ASN A 130 -25.15 1.51 -1.83
N LEU A 131 -24.92 2.01 -0.59
CA LEU A 131 -23.56 2.03 -0.04
C LEU A 131 -23.04 0.62 0.20
N VAL A 132 -21.99 0.27 -0.50
CA VAL A 132 -21.32 -1.03 -0.34
C VAL A 132 -20.72 -1.16 1.05
N GLY A 133 -21.01 -2.26 1.75
CA GLY A 133 -20.38 -2.55 3.05
C GLY A 133 -18.89 -2.79 2.93
N VAL A 134 -18.15 -2.46 3.98
CA VAL A 134 -16.68 -2.65 4.06
C VAL A 134 -16.31 -3.70 5.10
N ASP A 135 -15.19 -4.38 4.87
CA ASP A 135 -14.61 -5.36 5.80
C ASP A 135 -13.92 -4.66 6.99
N ALA A 136 -13.36 -3.48 6.75
CA ALA A 136 -12.71 -2.66 7.77
C ALA A 136 -12.75 -1.17 7.43
N LEU A 137 -12.85 -0.34 8.47
CA LEU A 137 -12.57 1.09 8.40
C LEU A 137 -11.12 1.33 8.80
N ILE A 138 -10.42 2.15 8.01
CA ILE A 138 -9.05 2.56 8.29
C ILE A 138 -9.09 3.97 8.88
N LEU A 139 -8.64 4.10 10.12
CA LEU A 139 -8.40 5.39 10.74
C LEU A 139 -6.89 5.56 10.87
N GLY A 140 -6.40 6.78 10.69
CA GLY A 140 -4.99 7.03 10.79
C GLY A 140 -4.65 8.39 11.38
N SER A 141 -3.39 8.53 11.75
CA SER A 141 -2.81 9.81 12.14
C SER A 141 -1.34 9.88 11.76
N VAL A 142 -0.89 11.07 11.37
CA VAL A 142 0.53 11.37 11.23
C VAL A 142 1.02 11.81 12.59
N VAL A 143 1.87 11.00 13.22
CA VAL A 143 2.35 11.23 14.61
C VAL A 143 3.73 11.86 14.67
N GLU A 144 4.55 11.64 13.62
CA GLU A 144 5.82 12.32 13.45
C GLU A 144 5.93 12.79 11.99
N TYR A 145 6.38 14.01 11.82
CA TYR A 145 6.60 14.60 10.51
C TYR A 145 7.58 15.73 10.65
N GLY A 146 8.74 15.61 10.02
CA GLY A 146 9.78 16.60 10.22
C GLY A 146 10.89 16.50 9.19
N ARG A 147 11.77 17.51 9.27
CA ARG A 147 12.95 17.62 8.44
C ARG A 147 14.13 18.02 9.27
N LYS A 148 15.29 17.47 8.97
CA LYS A 148 16.57 17.81 9.53
C LYS A 148 17.54 18.14 8.42
N ASP A 149 18.16 19.30 8.49
CA ASP A 149 19.22 19.72 7.60
C ASP A 149 20.54 19.66 8.37
N THR A 150 21.47 18.87 7.87
CA THR A 150 22.84 18.75 8.42
C THR A 150 23.82 19.16 7.34
N GLY A 151 24.86 19.89 7.71
CA GLY A 151 25.89 20.32 6.74
C GLY A 151 27.23 20.52 7.40
N ASP A 152 28.28 20.06 6.73
CA ASP A 152 29.68 20.28 7.10
C ASP A 152 30.34 21.25 6.11
N VAL A 153 31.15 22.16 6.65
CA VAL A 153 31.91 23.12 5.86
C VAL A 153 33.37 22.87 6.11
N GLU A 154 34.06 22.39 5.10
CA GLU A 154 35.54 22.25 5.07
C GLU A 154 36.18 23.36 4.23
N LEU A 155 37.50 23.49 4.29
CA LEU A 155 38.21 24.58 3.66
C LEU A 155 37.97 24.74 2.14
N PHE A 156 37.73 23.62 1.44
CA PHE A 156 37.48 23.59 0.00
C PHE A 156 36.22 22.83 -0.41
N SER A 157 35.45 22.28 0.55
CA SER A 157 34.24 21.53 0.28
C SER A 157 33.12 21.95 1.23
N ARG A 158 31.90 21.85 0.74
CA ARG A 158 30.70 22.04 1.52
C ARG A 158 29.73 20.91 1.21
N SER A 159 29.36 20.16 2.22
CA SER A 159 28.32 19.14 2.14
C SER A 159 27.05 19.60 2.84
N ARG A 160 25.90 19.25 2.29
CA ARG A 160 24.62 19.44 2.93
C ARG A 160 23.77 18.19 2.74
N LYS A 161 23.34 17.62 3.85
CA LYS A 161 22.41 16.50 3.88
C LYS A 161 21.06 16.97 4.40
N GLN A 162 20.04 16.72 3.62
CA GLN A 162 18.65 16.98 4.01
C GLN A 162 17.98 15.64 4.28
N GLU A 163 17.40 15.48 5.44
CA GLU A 163 16.70 14.27 5.86
C GLU A 163 15.27 14.64 6.26
N ALA A 164 14.31 13.93 5.71
CA ALA A 164 12.92 14.01 6.12
C ALA A 164 12.51 12.69 6.77
N HIS A 165 11.70 12.76 7.79
CA HIS A 165 11.13 11.61 8.47
C HIS A 165 9.62 11.78 8.65
N ALA A 166 8.91 10.68 8.55
CA ALA A 166 7.49 10.62 8.83
C ALA A 166 7.14 9.33 9.56
N LYS A 167 6.18 9.40 10.47
CA LYS A 167 5.61 8.25 11.14
C LYS A 167 4.10 8.34 11.12
N VAL A 168 3.47 7.29 10.68
CA VAL A 168 2.01 7.18 10.51
C VAL A 168 1.50 6.04 11.37
N ASN A 169 0.51 6.32 12.20
CA ASN A 169 -0.23 5.31 12.94
C ASN A 169 -1.52 4.97 12.18
N ILE A 170 -1.83 3.68 12.07
CA ILE A 170 -3.07 3.20 11.46
C ILE A 170 -3.79 2.27 12.43
N ARG A 171 -5.12 2.39 12.47
CA ARG A 171 -6.03 1.53 13.21
C ARG A 171 -7.08 0.95 12.28
N LEU A 172 -7.29 -0.37 12.36
CA LEU A 172 -8.37 -1.04 11.67
C LEU A 172 -9.54 -1.25 12.63
N VAL A 173 -10.70 -0.79 12.22
CA VAL A 173 -11.93 -0.82 13.01
C VAL A 173 -12.96 -1.70 12.32
N ASP A 174 -13.57 -2.61 13.07
CA ASP A 174 -14.71 -3.39 12.59
C ASP A 174 -15.94 -2.46 12.51
N PRO A 175 -16.52 -2.26 11.31
CA PRO A 175 -17.63 -1.32 11.13
C PRO A 175 -18.92 -1.74 11.85
N ARG A 176 -19.05 -3.03 12.17
CA ARG A 176 -20.24 -3.59 12.84
C ARG A 176 -20.22 -3.37 14.36
N ALA A 177 -19.02 -3.53 14.94
CA ALA A 177 -18.84 -3.46 16.40
C ALA A 177 -18.21 -2.16 16.88
N GLY A 178 -17.61 -1.37 15.97
CA GLY A 178 -16.80 -0.20 16.33
C GLY A 178 -15.50 -0.57 17.07
N HIS A 179 -15.13 -1.86 17.07
CA HIS A 179 -13.96 -2.36 17.78
C HIS A 179 -12.70 -2.20 16.97
N VAL A 180 -11.66 -1.62 17.59
CA VAL A 180 -10.31 -1.56 17.02
C VAL A 180 -9.66 -2.93 17.19
N PHE A 181 -9.43 -3.64 16.11
CA PHE A 181 -8.83 -4.99 16.14
C PHE A 181 -7.38 -5.04 15.69
N PHE A 182 -6.84 -3.91 15.23
CA PHE A 182 -5.45 -3.78 14.81
C PHE A 182 -5.01 -2.32 14.93
N SER A 183 -3.79 -2.10 15.40
CA SER A 183 -3.12 -0.80 15.40
C SER A 183 -1.64 -1.01 15.16
N GLU A 184 -1.07 -0.22 14.24
CA GLU A 184 0.34 -0.35 13.86
C GLU A 184 0.91 0.98 13.41
N ASP A 185 2.23 1.13 13.58
CA ASP A 185 3.00 2.27 13.13
C ASP A 185 3.81 1.93 11.88
N GLY A 186 3.83 2.85 10.92
CA GLY A 186 4.73 2.84 9.77
C GLY A 186 5.71 4.00 9.84
N GLY A 187 7.00 3.72 9.71
CA GLY A 187 8.04 4.73 9.61
C GLY A 187 8.55 4.86 8.18
N GLY A 188 8.91 6.08 7.80
CA GLY A 188 9.52 6.37 6.50
C GLY A 188 10.53 7.51 6.60
N GLU A 189 11.62 7.37 5.86
CA GLU A 189 12.70 8.34 5.77
C GLU A 189 13.03 8.61 4.32
N ALA A 190 13.46 9.83 4.03
CA ALA A 190 13.99 10.22 2.74
C ALA A 190 15.17 11.17 2.94
N SER A 191 16.22 11.01 2.17
CA SER A 191 17.40 11.86 2.24
C SER A 191 17.82 12.38 0.87
N LEU A 192 18.45 13.55 0.88
CA LEU A 192 19.07 14.17 -0.29
C LEU A 192 20.43 14.71 0.13
N ASP A 193 21.49 14.18 -0.49
CA ASP A 193 22.85 14.63 -0.29
C ASP A 193 23.27 15.54 -1.44
N SER A 194 23.87 16.69 -1.12
CA SER A 194 24.48 17.59 -2.09
C SER A 194 25.87 17.98 -1.66
N GLN A 195 26.83 17.95 -2.60
CA GLN A 195 28.21 18.34 -2.37
C GLN A 195 28.64 19.44 -3.34
N THR A 196 29.34 20.43 -2.82
CA THR A 196 29.97 21.47 -3.62
C THR A 196 31.47 21.49 -3.31
N ILE A 197 32.31 21.31 -4.32
CA ILE A 197 33.78 21.32 -4.21
C ILE A 197 34.30 22.54 -4.99
N LEU A 198 35.09 23.38 -4.37
CA LEU A 198 35.65 24.61 -4.97
C LEU A 198 34.58 25.54 -5.61
N GLY A 199 33.38 25.56 -5.07
CA GLY A 199 32.29 26.35 -5.61
C GLY A 199 31.64 25.78 -6.88
N LEU A 200 32.05 24.59 -7.32
CA LEU A 200 31.46 23.81 -8.41
C LEU A 200 30.74 22.60 -7.84
N GLY A 201 29.53 22.34 -8.28
CA GLY A 201 28.68 21.24 -7.83
C GLY A 201 27.21 21.67 -7.68
N ASP A 202 26.36 20.73 -7.32
CA ASP A 202 24.95 20.99 -7.11
C ASP A 202 24.73 21.92 -5.92
N ARG A 203 24.08 23.06 -6.17
CA ARG A 203 23.60 23.89 -5.07
C ARG A 203 22.44 23.16 -4.40
N ALA A 204 22.57 22.92 -3.08
CA ALA A 204 21.50 22.37 -2.28
C ALA A 204 20.26 23.25 -2.37
N THR A 205 19.39 22.95 -3.32
CA THR A 205 18.07 23.56 -3.43
C THR A 205 17.16 22.87 -2.42
N PHE A 206 16.25 23.63 -1.82
CA PHE A 206 15.24 23.05 -0.93
C PHE A 206 14.36 22.10 -1.75
N ASP A 207 14.42 20.79 -1.49
CA ASP A 207 13.51 19.82 -2.11
C ASP A 207 12.21 19.74 -1.29
N SER A 208 11.17 20.39 -1.79
CA SER A 208 9.85 20.39 -1.15
C SER A 208 9.20 19.00 -1.15
N THR A 209 9.67 18.08 -2.00
CA THR A 209 9.08 16.73 -2.14
C THR A 209 9.67 15.71 -1.16
N LEU A 210 10.74 16.07 -0.43
CA LEU A 210 11.42 15.12 0.46
C LEU A 210 10.51 14.64 1.59
N ASN A 211 9.71 15.53 2.14
CA ASN A 211 8.73 15.20 3.16
C ASN A 211 7.65 14.25 2.62
N ASP A 212 7.22 14.46 1.39
CA ASP A 212 6.22 13.62 0.74
C ASP A 212 6.76 12.21 0.47
N LYS A 213 8.06 12.12 0.11
CA LYS A 213 8.75 10.83 -0.04
C LYS A 213 8.83 10.07 1.28
N ALA A 214 9.15 10.75 2.38
CA ALA A 214 9.17 10.14 3.70
C ALA A 214 7.78 9.65 4.13
N LEU A 215 6.74 10.46 3.89
CA LEU A 215 5.36 10.09 4.18
C LEU A 215 4.90 8.90 3.34
N SER A 216 5.22 8.88 2.05
CA SER A 216 4.91 7.76 1.15
C SER A 216 5.62 6.47 1.61
N ALA A 217 6.88 6.56 2.03
CA ALA A 217 7.62 5.41 2.56
C ALA A 217 7.00 4.87 3.87
N ALA A 218 6.54 5.77 4.76
CA ALA A 218 5.85 5.38 5.99
C ALA A 218 4.54 4.63 5.69
N ILE A 219 3.78 5.09 4.70
CA ILE A 219 2.53 4.47 4.27
C ILE A 219 2.81 3.12 3.61
N ALA A 220 3.80 3.04 2.71
CA ALA A 220 4.17 1.79 2.03
C ALA A 220 4.56 0.68 3.04
N ASN A 221 5.26 1.05 4.13
CA ASN A 221 5.62 0.12 5.21
C ASN A 221 4.39 -0.52 5.90
N LEU A 222 3.23 0.12 5.84
CA LEU A 222 2.00 -0.36 6.47
C LEU A 222 1.16 -1.29 5.59
N LEU A 223 1.33 -1.23 4.25
CA LEU A 223 0.46 -1.95 3.32
C LEU A 223 0.44 -3.46 3.57
N ASP A 224 1.62 -4.08 3.68
CA ASP A 224 1.71 -5.53 3.88
C ASP A 224 1.19 -5.93 5.26
N LYS A 225 1.37 -5.09 6.28
CA LYS A 225 0.83 -5.33 7.62
C LYS A 225 -0.70 -5.28 7.63
N ILE A 226 -1.29 -4.32 6.93
CA ILE A 226 -2.75 -4.20 6.76
C ILE A 226 -3.28 -5.44 6.02
N LEU A 227 -2.64 -5.80 4.90
CA LEU A 227 -3.06 -6.95 4.10
C LEU A 227 -3.03 -8.24 4.91
N ASN A 228 -1.90 -8.51 5.58
CA ASN A 228 -1.74 -9.71 6.40
C ASN A 228 -2.81 -9.76 7.47
N LYS A 229 -3.07 -8.63 8.15
CA LYS A 229 -4.09 -8.59 9.21
C LYS A 229 -5.50 -8.81 8.72
N LEU A 230 -5.85 -8.27 7.56
CA LEU A 230 -7.17 -8.49 6.95
C LEU A 230 -7.31 -9.90 6.37
N SER A 231 -6.19 -10.53 5.97
CA SER A 231 -6.18 -11.90 5.46
C SER A 231 -6.33 -12.96 6.56
N ASP A 232 -6.10 -12.62 7.84
CA ASP A 232 -6.35 -13.51 8.98
C ASP A 232 -7.83 -13.92 9.09
N LYS A 233 -8.74 -13.08 8.58
CA LYS A 233 -10.17 -13.40 8.53
C LYS A 233 -10.50 -14.04 7.18
N PRO A 234 -11.27 -15.14 7.13
CA PRO A 234 -11.72 -15.70 5.88
C PRO A 234 -12.54 -14.68 5.09
N TRP A 235 -12.47 -14.75 3.76
CA TRP A 235 -13.34 -13.93 2.92
C TRP A 235 -14.78 -14.41 3.05
N THR A 236 -15.73 -13.50 3.21
CA THR A 236 -17.14 -13.81 3.35
C THR A 236 -17.98 -12.95 2.42
N SER A 237 -19.07 -13.51 1.96
CA SER A 237 -20.07 -12.85 1.12
C SER A 237 -21.48 -13.19 1.55
N GLY A 238 -22.44 -12.37 1.13
CA GLY A 238 -23.87 -12.61 1.28
C GLY A 238 -24.49 -13.21 0.02
N ILE A 239 -25.60 -13.89 0.20
CA ILE A 239 -26.44 -14.39 -0.88
C ILE A 239 -27.36 -13.26 -1.33
N LEU A 240 -27.37 -12.97 -2.62
CA LEU A 240 -28.22 -11.94 -3.24
C LEU A 240 -29.59 -12.49 -3.61
N SER A 241 -29.61 -13.65 -4.26
CA SER A 241 -30.81 -14.33 -4.72
C SER A 241 -30.60 -15.83 -4.87
N ILE A 242 -31.69 -16.58 -4.89
CA ILE A 242 -31.71 -18.02 -5.15
C ILE A 242 -32.73 -18.29 -6.24
N GLU A 243 -32.23 -18.83 -7.37
CA GLU A 243 -33.05 -19.10 -8.56
C GLU A 243 -32.94 -20.58 -8.92
N GLY A 244 -33.90 -21.38 -8.38
CA GLY A 244 -33.87 -22.83 -8.51
C GLY A 244 -32.64 -23.44 -7.83
N GLU A 245 -31.72 -24.03 -8.59
CA GLU A 245 -30.48 -24.61 -8.08
C GLU A 245 -29.30 -23.61 -8.11
N GLN A 246 -29.53 -22.42 -8.65
CA GLN A 246 -28.49 -21.38 -8.74
C GLN A 246 -28.56 -20.45 -7.54
N VAL A 247 -27.41 -20.15 -6.97
CA VAL A 247 -27.25 -19.23 -5.86
C VAL A 247 -26.41 -18.05 -6.34
N LEU A 248 -26.98 -16.87 -6.31
CA LEU A 248 -26.32 -15.64 -6.67
C LEU A 248 -25.71 -15.01 -5.42
N ILE A 249 -24.39 -14.76 -5.46
CA ILE A 249 -23.68 -14.18 -4.33
C ILE A 249 -23.01 -12.86 -4.72
N SER A 250 -22.74 -11.99 -3.76
CA SER A 250 -21.99 -10.76 -3.96
C SER A 250 -20.51 -11.05 -4.09
N GLY A 251 -19.84 -10.35 -5.00
CA GLY A 251 -18.40 -10.52 -5.29
C GLY A 251 -18.12 -11.54 -6.38
N GLY A 252 -17.03 -11.33 -7.13
CA GLY A 252 -16.77 -12.09 -8.32
C GLY A 252 -15.30 -12.10 -8.74
N GLU A 253 -15.09 -12.13 -10.05
CA GLU A 253 -13.77 -12.27 -10.66
C GLU A 253 -12.81 -11.14 -10.30
N ARG A 254 -13.32 -9.90 -10.24
CA ARG A 254 -12.51 -8.72 -9.90
C ARG A 254 -12.04 -8.72 -8.45
N GLN A 255 -12.77 -9.42 -7.57
CA GLN A 255 -12.34 -9.68 -6.20
C GLN A 255 -11.37 -10.87 -6.10
N GLY A 256 -11.19 -11.62 -7.18
CA GLY A 256 -10.23 -12.73 -7.28
C GLY A 256 -10.86 -14.11 -7.20
N LEU A 257 -12.20 -14.25 -7.22
CA LEU A 257 -12.85 -15.55 -7.40
C LEU A 257 -12.61 -16.08 -8.82
N LYS A 258 -12.65 -17.38 -8.97
CA LYS A 258 -12.52 -18.09 -10.24
C LYS A 258 -13.64 -19.10 -10.43
N VAL A 259 -14.01 -19.36 -11.67
CA VAL A 259 -14.89 -20.49 -12.00
C VAL A 259 -14.25 -21.77 -11.49
N GLY A 260 -15.02 -22.63 -10.83
CA GLY A 260 -14.58 -23.85 -10.18
C GLY A 260 -14.15 -23.65 -8.72
N ASP A 261 -14.18 -22.43 -8.16
CA ASP A 261 -13.91 -22.24 -6.73
C ASP A 261 -15.02 -22.85 -5.87
N HIS A 262 -14.60 -23.52 -4.81
CA HIS A 262 -15.50 -24.09 -3.83
C HIS A 262 -15.68 -23.14 -2.64
N LEU A 263 -16.92 -22.84 -2.31
CA LEU A 263 -17.30 -21.92 -1.24
C LEU A 263 -18.14 -22.67 -0.20
N LYS A 264 -17.85 -22.42 1.08
CA LYS A 264 -18.63 -23.00 2.18
C LYS A 264 -19.91 -22.20 2.41
N VAL A 265 -21.00 -22.91 2.67
CA VAL A 265 -22.26 -22.31 3.13
C VAL A 265 -22.35 -22.44 4.63
N LEU A 266 -22.46 -21.33 5.32
CA LEU A 266 -22.45 -21.27 6.77
C LEU A 266 -23.79 -20.70 7.30
N VAL A 267 -24.37 -21.35 8.28
CA VAL A 267 -25.44 -20.78 9.10
C VAL A 267 -24.78 -19.87 10.15
N PRO A 268 -25.17 -18.57 10.22
CA PRO A 268 -24.66 -17.69 11.26
C PRO A 268 -24.98 -18.22 12.65
N GLY A 269 -23.96 -18.26 13.51
CA GLY A 269 -24.17 -18.56 14.93
C GLY A 269 -25.06 -17.48 15.57
N LYS A 270 -25.78 -17.86 16.61
CA LYS A 270 -26.62 -16.92 17.37
C LYS A 270 -25.76 -15.85 18.03
N VAL A 271 -26.23 -14.63 18.03
CA VAL A 271 -25.62 -13.53 18.79
C VAL A 271 -26.23 -13.54 20.19
N ILE A 272 -25.39 -13.70 21.20
CA ILE A 272 -25.78 -13.65 22.61
C ILE A 272 -25.07 -12.51 23.32
N LYS A 273 -25.77 -11.84 24.22
CA LYS A 273 -25.16 -10.79 25.05
C LYS A 273 -24.41 -11.42 26.20
N SER A 274 -23.12 -11.16 26.32
CA SER A 274 -22.32 -11.62 27.45
C SER A 274 -22.80 -10.96 28.74
N PRO A 275 -23.20 -11.69 29.76
CA PRO A 275 -23.64 -11.10 31.02
C PRO A 275 -22.48 -10.44 31.78
N GLN A 276 -21.25 -10.85 31.52
CA GLN A 276 -20.06 -10.32 32.19
C GLN A 276 -19.57 -8.99 31.58
N THR A 277 -19.57 -8.89 30.24
CA THR A 277 -18.98 -7.74 29.55
C THR A 277 -20.00 -6.83 28.90
N GLY A 278 -21.26 -7.30 28.76
CA GLY A 278 -22.31 -6.59 28.05
C GLY A 278 -22.16 -6.57 26.51
N PHE A 279 -21.06 -7.10 25.98
CA PHE A 279 -20.84 -7.20 24.54
C PHE A 279 -21.65 -8.32 23.89
N ASN A 280 -22.00 -8.12 22.64
CA ASN A 280 -22.58 -9.15 21.81
C ASN A 280 -21.50 -10.15 21.38
N VAL A 281 -21.70 -11.42 21.69
CA VAL A 281 -20.82 -12.53 21.31
C VAL A 281 -21.54 -13.37 20.29
N GLN A 282 -20.95 -13.54 19.12
CA GLN A 282 -21.46 -14.42 18.08
C GLN A 282 -20.94 -15.84 18.32
N LEU A 283 -21.85 -16.80 18.38
CA LEU A 283 -21.49 -18.21 18.46
C LEU A 283 -20.86 -18.68 17.14
N PRO A 284 -20.08 -19.77 17.14
CA PRO A 284 -19.47 -20.32 15.92
C PRO A 284 -20.54 -20.57 14.85
N HIS A 285 -20.15 -20.30 13.59
CA HIS A 285 -20.95 -20.66 12.43
C HIS A 285 -20.94 -22.17 12.22
N SER A 286 -22.02 -22.71 11.66
CA SER A 286 -22.12 -24.13 11.30
C SER A 286 -22.12 -24.27 9.79
N GLN A 287 -21.23 -25.08 9.23
CA GLN A 287 -21.23 -25.39 7.82
C GLN A 287 -22.39 -26.35 7.50
N VAL A 288 -23.18 -25.99 6.48
CA VAL A 288 -24.38 -26.75 6.07
C VAL A 288 -24.34 -27.16 4.61
N GLY A 289 -23.37 -26.70 3.86
CA GLY A 289 -23.20 -27.03 2.45
C GLY A 289 -21.97 -26.43 1.81
N ALA A 290 -21.85 -26.66 0.51
CA ALA A 290 -20.83 -26.08 -0.34
C ALA A 290 -21.40 -25.68 -1.69
N LEU A 291 -20.86 -24.61 -2.26
CA LEU A 291 -21.16 -24.10 -3.58
C LEU A 291 -19.93 -24.16 -4.47
N GLU A 292 -20.15 -24.29 -5.77
CA GLU A 292 -19.13 -24.11 -6.82
C GLU A 292 -19.46 -22.89 -7.65
N VAL A 293 -18.47 -22.01 -7.90
CA VAL A 293 -18.63 -20.85 -8.77
C VAL A 293 -18.68 -21.31 -10.21
N VAL A 294 -19.76 -20.99 -10.93
CA VAL A 294 -19.96 -21.42 -12.34
C VAL A 294 -19.85 -20.27 -13.33
N ALA A 295 -20.19 -19.05 -12.94
CA ALA A 295 -20.13 -17.86 -13.79
C ALA A 295 -20.06 -16.58 -12.97
N PHE A 296 -19.79 -15.47 -13.64
CA PHE A 296 -19.79 -14.13 -13.06
C PHE A 296 -20.78 -13.21 -13.78
N PHE A 297 -21.24 -12.17 -13.08
CA PHE A 297 -22.06 -11.12 -13.64
C PHE A 297 -21.65 -9.76 -13.03
N GLY A 298 -22.10 -8.66 -13.66
CA GLY A 298 -21.76 -7.30 -13.27
C GLY A 298 -20.53 -6.76 -14.00
N ASP A 299 -20.33 -5.45 -13.93
CA ASP A 299 -19.41 -4.68 -14.76
C ASP A 299 -18.32 -3.93 -13.97
N SER A 300 -18.44 -3.88 -12.66
CA SER A 300 -17.49 -3.15 -11.78
C SER A 300 -17.19 -3.93 -10.50
N GLU A 301 -16.11 -3.58 -9.79
CA GLU A 301 -15.71 -4.22 -8.52
C GLU A 301 -16.76 -4.10 -7.41
N THR A 302 -17.64 -3.12 -7.50
CA THR A 302 -18.72 -2.89 -6.53
C THR A 302 -20.08 -3.43 -6.99
N ASN A 303 -20.24 -3.73 -8.29
CA ASN A 303 -21.45 -4.23 -8.91
C ASN A 303 -21.19 -5.58 -9.60
N GLU A 304 -20.41 -6.45 -8.97
CA GLU A 304 -20.18 -7.81 -9.46
C GLU A 304 -20.75 -8.86 -8.52
N GLY A 305 -21.09 -9.97 -9.07
CA GLY A 305 -21.50 -11.16 -8.35
C GLY A 305 -21.09 -12.43 -9.05
N SER A 306 -21.29 -13.54 -8.34
CA SER A 306 -21.03 -14.87 -8.86
C SER A 306 -22.32 -15.68 -8.88
N ILE A 307 -22.50 -16.45 -9.95
CA ILE A 307 -23.51 -17.50 -10.03
C ILE A 307 -22.84 -18.78 -9.56
N CYS A 308 -23.45 -19.39 -8.55
CA CYS A 308 -22.93 -20.61 -7.95
C CYS A 308 -23.94 -21.75 -8.05
N LYS A 309 -23.45 -22.98 -8.06
CA LYS A 309 -24.25 -24.20 -7.99
C LYS A 309 -24.02 -24.90 -6.66
N VAL A 310 -25.08 -25.46 -6.07
CA VAL A 310 -24.94 -26.29 -4.86
C VAL A 310 -24.29 -27.62 -5.25
N ILE A 311 -23.18 -27.94 -4.59
CA ILE A 311 -22.45 -29.21 -4.80
C ILE A 311 -22.58 -30.15 -3.61
N GLU A 312 -22.89 -29.62 -2.43
CA GLU A 312 -23.03 -30.39 -1.19
C GLU A 312 -24.03 -29.71 -0.25
N GLY A 313 -24.79 -30.51 0.48
CA GLY A 313 -25.69 -30.04 1.55
C GLY A 313 -27.06 -29.57 1.03
N VAL A 314 -27.62 -28.59 1.70
CA VAL A 314 -28.96 -28.07 1.41
C VAL A 314 -28.91 -26.78 0.58
N ILE A 315 -29.96 -26.48 -0.16
CA ILE A 315 -30.10 -25.18 -0.82
C ILE A 315 -30.09 -24.10 0.27
N PRO A 316 -29.16 -23.12 0.19
CA PRO A 316 -29.03 -22.11 1.23
C PRO A 316 -30.29 -21.17 1.26
N THR A 317 -30.37 -20.37 2.31
CA THR A 317 -31.27 -19.22 2.39
C THR A 317 -30.44 -17.92 2.37
N THR A 318 -31.12 -16.79 2.13
CA THR A 318 -30.43 -15.48 2.06
C THR A 318 -29.77 -15.07 3.37
N ASP A 319 -30.10 -15.70 4.49
CA ASP A 319 -29.49 -15.44 5.79
C ASP A 319 -28.15 -16.17 5.99
N HIS A 320 -27.81 -17.08 5.08
CA HIS A 320 -26.54 -17.81 5.16
C HIS A 320 -25.37 -16.94 4.70
N ILE A 321 -24.19 -17.24 5.24
CA ILE A 321 -22.92 -16.60 4.89
C ILE A 321 -22.17 -17.54 3.97
N ILE A 322 -21.60 -16.99 2.91
CA ILE A 322 -20.70 -17.71 2.01
C ILE A 322 -19.26 -17.39 2.41
N GLN A 323 -18.42 -18.40 2.51
CA GLN A 323 -17.01 -18.30 2.92
C GLN A 323 -16.11 -19.02 1.91
N PHE A 324 -15.04 -18.33 1.53
CA PHE A 324 -13.93 -18.87 0.73
C PHE A 324 -12.84 -19.41 1.61
#